data_019b8dee05c1f0ecd2ddb03a2894b8de
#
_entry.id   019b8dee05c1f0ecd2ddb03a2894b8de
#
_cell.length_a   1.000
_cell.length_b   1.000
_cell.length_c   1.000
_cell.angle_alpha   90.00
_cell.angle_beta   90.00
_cell.angle_gamma   90.00
#
_symmetry.space_group_name_H-M   'P 1'
#
loop_
_entity.id
_entity.type
_entity.pdbx_description
1 polymer ?
#
loop_
_entity_poly.entity_id
_entity_poly.type
_entity_poly.pdbx_seq_one_letter_code
_entity_poly.pdbx_strand_id
1 'polypeptide(L)'
;MSLDAQAIAIVGFYVALNALLLLALAYNVGSRRGAQKQLQPGDVGDAVLTRAIRAHANFAEHAPLVLLLLLVLALLAFEPLWLHIYGGLFTIGRVVGAFGMMLDKHPNALRFFGNLITGLALLIGGGAAIVAAIGEM
;
A
#
# COMPACT_ATOMS: atom_id res chain seq x y z
N MET A 1 28.09 -4.48 9.47
CA MET A 1 26.76 -4.01 9.88
C MET A 1 25.88 -5.24 10.09
N SER A 2 25.60 -5.60 11.33
CA SER A 2 24.70 -6.72 11.61
C SER A 2 23.27 -6.24 11.33
N LEU A 3 22.55 -6.97 10.45
CA LEU A 3 21.13 -6.70 10.22
C LEU A 3 20.38 -6.91 11.55
N ASP A 4 19.60 -5.93 11.97
CA ASP A 4 18.72 -6.07 13.12
C ASP A 4 17.56 -7.02 12.72
N ALA A 5 17.56 -8.23 13.30
CA ALA A 5 16.55 -9.23 13.04
C ALA A 5 15.14 -8.74 13.41
N GLN A 6 15.01 -7.90 14.44
CA GLN A 6 13.74 -7.32 14.84
C GLN A 6 13.21 -6.35 13.76
N ALA A 7 14.06 -5.45 13.26
CA ALA A 7 13.69 -4.50 12.21
C ALA A 7 13.23 -5.23 10.94
N ILE A 8 13.95 -6.28 10.52
CA ILE A 8 13.57 -7.09 9.36
C ILE A 8 12.26 -7.86 9.59
N ALA A 9 12.04 -8.38 10.80
CA ALA A 9 10.77 -9.04 11.14
C ALA A 9 9.58 -8.07 11.05
N ILE A 10 9.74 -6.81 11.49
CA ILE A 10 8.72 -5.76 11.35
C ILE A 10 8.41 -5.50 9.88
N VAL A 11 9.43 -5.34 9.04
CA VAL A 11 9.25 -5.17 7.58
C VAL A 11 8.48 -6.37 7.02
N GLY A 12 8.92 -7.59 7.31
CA GLY A 12 8.28 -8.82 6.86
C GLY A 12 6.80 -8.89 7.23
N PHE A 13 6.45 -8.49 8.46
CA PHE A 13 5.07 -8.43 8.94
C PHE A 13 4.20 -7.51 8.08
N TYR A 14 4.64 -6.26 7.82
CA TYR A 14 3.87 -5.31 7.02
C TYR A 14 3.84 -5.67 5.54
N VAL A 15 4.93 -6.23 5.00
CA VAL A 15 4.95 -6.77 3.62
C VAL A 15 3.91 -7.88 3.48
N ALA A 16 3.86 -8.82 4.43
CA ALA A 16 2.89 -9.92 4.41
C ALA A 16 1.44 -9.42 4.48
N LEU A 17 1.12 -8.48 5.39
CA LEU A 17 -0.22 -7.89 5.48
C LEU A 17 -0.64 -7.23 4.17
N ASN A 18 0.26 -6.46 3.55
CA ASN A 18 -0.03 -5.79 2.29
C ASN A 18 -0.11 -6.77 1.11
N ALA A 19 0.65 -7.86 1.12
CA ALA A 19 0.53 -8.94 0.13
C ALA A 19 -0.84 -9.62 0.21
N LEU A 20 -1.34 -9.90 1.42
CA LEU A 20 -2.69 -10.44 1.61
C LEU A 20 -3.78 -9.45 1.15
N LEU A 21 -3.60 -8.16 1.40
CA LEU A 21 -4.53 -7.13 0.91
C LEU A 21 -4.52 -7.06 -0.62
N LEU A 22 -3.34 -7.10 -1.25
CA LEU A 22 -3.22 -7.16 -2.71
C LEU A 22 -3.95 -8.37 -3.29
N LEU A 23 -3.76 -9.55 -2.68
CA LEU A 23 -4.42 -10.78 -3.08
C LEU A 23 -5.95 -10.65 -2.97
N ALA A 24 -6.46 -10.08 -1.89
CA ALA A 24 -7.90 -9.84 -1.71
C ALA A 24 -8.46 -8.88 -2.78
N LEU A 25 -7.73 -7.81 -3.12
CA LEU A 25 -8.11 -6.87 -4.17
C LEU A 25 -8.09 -7.53 -5.55
N ALA A 26 -7.07 -8.33 -5.86
CA ALA A 26 -6.97 -9.09 -7.11
C ALA A 26 -8.12 -10.11 -7.24
N TYR A 27 -8.40 -10.85 -6.17
CA TYR A 27 -9.53 -11.79 -6.14
C TYR A 27 -10.87 -11.08 -6.37
N ASN A 28 -11.09 -9.91 -5.75
CA ASN A 28 -12.29 -9.11 -5.95
C ASN A 28 -12.48 -8.70 -7.42
N VAL A 29 -11.41 -8.31 -8.11
CA VAL A 29 -11.46 -8.01 -9.56
C VAL A 29 -11.78 -9.27 -10.35
N GLY A 30 -11.08 -10.38 -10.08
CA GLY A 30 -11.27 -11.64 -10.80
C GLY A 30 -12.70 -12.19 -10.66
N SER A 31 -13.25 -12.20 -9.44
CA SER A 31 -14.60 -12.67 -9.17
C SER A 31 -15.68 -11.83 -9.89
N ARG A 32 -15.50 -10.50 -9.92
CA ARG A 32 -16.43 -9.60 -10.64
C ARG A 32 -16.35 -9.74 -12.14
N ARG A 33 -15.16 -9.95 -12.71
CA ARG A 33 -15.00 -10.26 -14.15
C ARG A 33 -15.70 -11.56 -14.51
N GLY A 34 -15.53 -12.61 -13.70
CA GLY A 34 -16.19 -13.88 -13.90
C GLY A 34 -17.73 -13.77 -13.88
N ALA A 35 -18.27 -12.99 -12.94
CA ALA A 35 -19.71 -12.76 -12.83
C ALA A 35 -20.30 -12.04 -14.06
N GLN A 36 -19.53 -11.15 -14.69
CA GLN A 36 -19.94 -10.42 -15.89
C GLN A 36 -19.56 -11.12 -17.19
N LYS A 37 -19.00 -12.35 -17.12
CA LYS A 37 -18.46 -13.10 -18.26
C LYS A 37 -17.41 -12.31 -19.08
N GLN A 38 -16.77 -11.33 -18.48
CA GLN A 38 -15.72 -10.51 -19.09
C GLN A 38 -14.37 -11.13 -18.79
N LEU A 39 -13.82 -11.83 -19.73
CA LEU A 39 -12.55 -12.54 -19.60
C LEU A 39 -11.36 -11.82 -20.23
N GLN A 40 -11.60 -10.73 -21.01
CA GLN A 40 -10.53 -10.04 -21.72
C GLN A 40 -9.98 -8.84 -20.93
N PRO A 41 -8.64 -8.63 -20.96
CA PRO A 41 -8.04 -7.40 -20.45
C PRO A 41 -8.54 -6.19 -21.24
N GLY A 42 -8.93 -5.12 -20.53
CA GLY A 42 -9.37 -3.88 -21.16
C GLY A 42 -10.88 -3.67 -21.22
N ASP A 43 -11.68 -4.72 -20.99
CA ASP A 43 -13.12 -4.54 -20.85
C ASP A 43 -13.45 -3.70 -19.61
N VAL A 44 -14.18 -2.60 -19.83
CA VAL A 44 -14.46 -1.60 -18.78
C VAL A 44 -15.50 -2.12 -17.77
N GLY A 45 -16.39 -3.02 -18.18
CA GLY A 45 -17.42 -3.59 -17.32
C GLY A 45 -18.40 -2.54 -16.78
N ASP A 46 -19.13 -2.95 -15.76
CA ASP A 46 -19.99 -2.03 -15.01
C ASP A 46 -19.20 -1.15 -14.04
N ALA A 47 -19.88 -0.20 -13.41
CA ALA A 47 -19.28 0.71 -12.45
C ALA A 47 -18.66 -0.01 -11.22
N VAL A 48 -19.20 -1.17 -10.85
CA VAL A 48 -18.70 -1.96 -9.70
C VAL A 48 -17.36 -2.61 -10.03
N LEU A 49 -17.25 -3.21 -11.24
CA LEU A 49 -15.99 -3.78 -11.71
C LEU A 49 -14.93 -2.68 -11.90
N THR A 50 -15.32 -1.55 -12.50
CA THR A 50 -14.41 -0.41 -12.68
C THR A 50 -13.84 0.07 -11.36
N ARG A 51 -14.66 0.20 -10.30
CA ARG A 51 -14.18 0.58 -8.97
C ARG A 51 -13.22 -0.46 -8.38
N ALA A 52 -13.50 -1.74 -8.52
CA ALA A 52 -12.62 -2.81 -8.05
C ALA A 52 -11.26 -2.78 -8.78
N ILE A 53 -11.24 -2.60 -10.10
CA ILE A 53 -10.02 -2.44 -10.89
C ILE A 53 -9.21 -1.22 -10.40
N ARG A 54 -9.87 -0.06 -10.19
CA ARG A 54 -9.20 1.15 -9.70
C ARG A 54 -8.62 0.99 -8.29
N ALA A 55 -9.32 0.30 -7.40
CA ALA A 55 -8.82 0.02 -6.06
C ALA A 55 -7.56 -0.87 -6.09
N HIS A 56 -7.59 -1.95 -6.90
CA HIS A 56 -6.44 -2.82 -7.10
C HIS A 56 -5.25 -2.08 -7.75
N ALA A 57 -5.49 -1.34 -8.83
CA ALA A 57 -4.45 -0.60 -9.54
C ALA A 57 -3.79 0.45 -8.64
N ASN A 58 -4.57 1.26 -7.93
CA ASN A 58 -4.04 2.27 -7.00
C ASN A 58 -3.19 1.65 -5.88
N PHE A 59 -3.57 0.45 -5.40
CA PHE A 59 -2.74 -0.29 -4.45
C PHE A 59 -1.41 -0.70 -5.09
N ALA A 60 -1.46 -1.36 -6.25
CA ALA A 60 -0.28 -1.89 -6.93
C ALA A 60 0.70 -0.79 -7.38
N GLU A 61 0.20 0.40 -7.69
CA GLU A 61 1.03 1.56 -8.09
C GLU A 61 1.86 2.14 -6.93
N HIS A 62 1.36 2.09 -5.69
CA HIS A 62 1.98 2.81 -4.57
C HIS A 62 2.61 1.89 -3.52
N ALA A 63 2.00 0.74 -3.22
CA ALA A 63 2.42 -0.10 -2.12
C ALA A 63 3.86 -0.63 -2.26
N PRO A 64 4.34 -1.08 -3.44
CA PRO A 64 5.68 -1.59 -3.57
C PRO A 64 6.76 -0.58 -3.17
N LEU A 65 6.61 0.69 -3.58
CA LEU A 65 7.60 1.72 -3.27
C LEU A 65 7.60 2.08 -1.78
N VAL A 66 6.43 2.18 -1.15
CA VAL A 66 6.34 2.49 0.30
C VAL A 66 6.90 1.34 1.14
N LEU A 67 6.64 0.09 0.76
CA LEU A 67 7.20 -1.08 1.45
C LEU A 67 8.71 -1.20 1.23
N LEU A 68 9.20 -0.82 0.06
CA LEU A 68 10.64 -0.70 -0.21
C LEU A 68 11.28 0.39 0.67
N LEU A 69 10.63 1.54 0.82
CA LEU A 69 11.09 2.59 1.75
C LEU A 69 11.12 2.09 3.20
N LEU A 70 10.10 1.34 3.64
CA LEU A 70 10.11 0.71 4.98
C LEU A 70 11.32 -0.21 5.15
N LEU A 71 11.67 -1.01 4.15
CA LEU A 71 12.85 -1.85 4.16
C LEU A 71 14.14 -1.02 4.23
N VAL A 72 14.24 0.03 3.41
CA VAL A 72 15.42 0.92 3.42
C VAL A 72 15.59 1.59 4.79
N LEU A 73 14.52 2.09 5.40
CA LEU A 73 14.57 2.67 6.75
C LEU A 73 15.03 1.64 7.80
N ALA A 74 14.58 0.39 7.70
CA ALA A 74 15.05 -0.68 8.58
C ALA A 74 16.55 -0.99 8.39
N LEU A 75 17.03 -0.98 7.14
CA LEU A 75 18.46 -1.18 6.84
C LEU A 75 19.34 0.00 7.29
N LEU A 76 18.78 1.21 7.35
CA LEU A 76 19.41 2.42 7.88
C LEU A 76 19.24 2.56 9.41
N ALA A 77 18.94 1.46 10.09
CA ALA A 77 18.87 1.35 11.55
C ALA A 77 17.86 2.30 12.23
N PHE A 78 16.75 2.58 11.58
CA PHE A 78 15.63 3.27 12.24
C PHE A 78 15.08 2.41 13.38
N GLU A 79 14.71 3.05 14.49
CA GLU A 79 14.18 2.36 15.66
C GLU A 79 12.88 1.57 15.32
N PRO A 80 12.69 0.39 15.93
CA PRO A 80 11.53 -0.48 15.70
C PRO A 80 10.18 0.23 15.84
N LEU A 81 10.06 1.16 16.79
CA LEU A 81 8.85 1.94 17.01
C LEU A 81 8.45 2.75 15.78
N TRP A 82 9.41 3.44 15.15
CA TRP A 82 9.13 4.23 13.94
C TRP A 82 8.79 3.37 12.75
N LEU A 83 9.41 2.20 12.61
CA LEU A 83 9.07 1.22 11.58
C LEU A 83 7.63 0.70 11.74
N HIS A 84 7.20 0.43 12.99
CA HIS A 84 5.81 0.06 13.27
C HIS A 84 4.82 1.19 12.98
N ILE A 85 5.12 2.42 13.37
CA ILE A 85 4.26 3.58 13.09
C ILE A 85 4.12 3.76 11.58
N TYR A 86 5.24 3.76 10.85
CA TYR A 86 5.24 3.96 9.40
C TYR A 86 4.48 2.84 8.66
N GLY A 87 4.84 1.58 8.91
CA GLY A 87 4.21 0.43 8.28
C GLY A 87 2.74 0.28 8.65
N GLY A 88 2.40 0.53 9.93
CA GLY A 88 1.03 0.44 10.44
C GLY A 88 0.11 1.50 9.84
N LEU A 89 0.51 2.77 9.90
CA LEU A 89 -0.27 3.87 9.31
C LEU A 89 -0.46 3.67 7.81
N PHE A 90 0.61 3.29 7.10
CA PHE A 90 0.50 2.99 5.67
C PHE A 90 -0.51 1.87 5.39
N THR A 91 -0.40 0.73 6.07
CA THR A 91 -1.29 -0.43 5.89
C THR A 91 -2.74 -0.05 6.17
N ILE A 92 -3.02 0.66 7.27
CA ILE A 92 -4.37 1.17 7.59
C ILE A 92 -4.85 2.09 6.47
N GLY A 93 -4.02 3.02 6.02
CA GLY A 93 -4.34 3.93 4.92
C GLY A 93 -4.69 3.17 3.62
N ARG A 94 -4.02 2.07 3.32
CA ARG A 94 -4.31 1.23 2.15
C ARG A 94 -5.65 0.51 2.27
N VAL A 95 -5.97 -0.04 3.44
CA VAL A 95 -7.28 -0.67 3.69
C VAL A 95 -8.40 0.37 3.55
N VAL A 96 -8.28 1.51 4.25
CA VAL A 96 -9.28 2.59 4.24
C VAL A 96 -9.46 3.16 2.83
N GLY A 97 -8.37 3.42 2.11
CA GLY A 97 -8.40 3.94 0.75
C GLY A 97 -9.02 2.99 -0.26
N ALA A 98 -8.70 1.70 -0.18
CA ALA A 98 -9.30 0.66 -1.02
C ALA A 98 -10.81 0.55 -0.78
N PHE A 99 -11.23 0.58 0.48
CA PHE A 99 -12.65 0.59 0.85
C PHE A 99 -13.36 1.82 0.27
N GLY A 100 -12.76 3.01 0.44
CA GLY A 100 -13.29 4.27 -0.09
C GLY A 100 -13.42 4.26 -1.61
N MET A 101 -12.51 3.60 -2.34
CA MET A 101 -12.60 3.47 -3.79
C MET A 101 -13.74 2.55 -4.26
N MET A 102 -14.14 1.58 -3.44
CA MET A 102 -15.22 0.65 -3.78
C MET A 102 -16.62 1.20 -3.49
N LEU A 103 -16.74 2.30 -2.74
CA LEU A 103 -18.03 2.95 -2.48
C LEU A 103 -18.58 3.67 -3.72
N ASP A 104 -19.92 3.75 -3.81
CA ASP A 104 -20.60 4.45 -4.92
C ASP A 104 -20.47 5.97 -4.83
N LYS A 105 -20.41 6.50 -3.60
CA LYS A 105 -20.37 7.94 -3.35
C LYS A 105 -18.96 8.50 -3.55
N HIS A 106 -18.81 9.40 -4.52
CA HIS A 106 -17.58 10.15 -4.77
C HIS A 106 -17.86 11.65 -4.87
N PRO A 107 -17.02 12.53 -4.30
CA PRO A 107 -15.87 12.21 -3.43
C PRO A 107 -16.30 11.68 -2.05
N ASN A 108 -15.44 10.86 -1.42
CA ASN A 108 -15.66 10.40 -0.05
C ASN A 108 -14.38 10.52 0.81
N ALA A 109 -14.58 10.69 2.13
CA ALA A 109 -13.51 10.91 3.07
C ALA A 109 -12.52 9.73 3.16
N LEU A 110 -12.99 8.48 3.07
CA LEU A 110 -12.14 7.30 3.18
C LEU A 110 -11.11 7.25 2.05
N ARG A 111 -11.54 7.51 0.82
CA ARG A 111 -10.63 7.61 -0.33
C ARG A 111 -9.62 8.75 -0.16
N PHE A 112 -10.09 9.92 0.29
CA PHE A 112 -9.24 11.07 0.51
C PHE A 112 -8.16 10.78 1.56
N PHE A 113 -8.53 10.32 2.74
CA PHE A 113 -7.58 10.03 3.81
C PHE A 113 -6.63 8.86 3.47
N GLY A 114 -7.11 7.81 2.81
CA GLY A 114 -6.25 6.72 2.36
C GLY A 114 -5.16 7.18 1.38
N ASN A 115 -5.51 8.07 0.44
CA ASN A 115 -4.55 8.65 -0.50
C ASN A 115 -3.61 9.66 0.19
N LEU A 116 -4.12 10.48 1.12
CA LEU A 116 -3.32 11.41 1.90
C LEU A 116 -2.25 10.67 2.71
N ILE A 117 -2.63 9.61 3.44
CA ILE A 117 -1.69 8.79 4.20
C ILE A 117 -0.61 8.21 3.28
N THR A 118 -0.99 7.74 2.10
CA THR A 118 -0.03 7.21 1.11
C THR A 118 0.94 8.28 0.62
N GLY A 119 0.43 9.48 0.30
CA GLY A 119 1.27 10.61 -0.10
C GLY A 119 2.24 11.03 1.00
N LEU A 120 1.77 11.10 2.24
CA LEU A 120 2.60 11.40 3.41
C LEU A 120 3.65 10.30 3.65
N ALA A 121 3.29 9.03 3.48
CA ALA A 121 4.26 7.93 3.61
C ALA A 121 5.38 8.05 2.57
N LEU A 122 5.07 8.35 1.32
CA LEU A 122 6.08 8.57 0.27
C LEU A 122 6.97 9.78 0.59
N LEU A 123 6.38 10.89 1.01
CA LEU A 123 7.12 12.13 1.32
C LEU A 123 8.02 11.95 2.54
N ILE A 124 7.48 11.47 3.65
CA ILE A 124 8.20 11.32 4.91
C ILE A 124 9.23 10.20 4.80
N GLY A 125 8.84 9.03 4.29
CA GLY A 125 9.75 7.90 4.12
C GLY A 125 10.87 8.19 3.14
N GLY A 126 10.56 8.84 2.00
CA GLY A 126 11.57 9.26 1.03
C GLY A 126 12.51 10.31 1.59
N GLY A 127 11.98 11.34 2.27
CA GLY A 127 12.79 12.36 2.92
C GLY A 127 13.70 11.80 4.02
N ALA A 128 13.16 10.95 4.89
CA ALA A 128 13.93 10.29 5.94
C ALA A 128 15.04 9.39 5.38
N ALA A 129 14.74 8.62 4.33
CA ALA A 129 15.73 7.77 3.68
C ALA A 129 16.86 8.59 3.03
N ILE A 130 16.54 9.72 2.38
CA ILE A 130 17.56 10.62 1.81
C ILE A 130 18.47 11.17 2.90
N VAL A 131 17.89 11.74 3.98
CA VAL A 131 18.68 12.33 5.05
C VAL A 131 19.60 11.29 5.73
N ALA A 132 19.06 10.10 6.01
CA ALA A 132 19.84 9.04 6.63
C ALA A 132 20.95 8.52 5.68
N ALA A 133 20.65 8.32 4.39
CA ALA A 133 21.64 7.87 3.43
C ALA A 133 22.80 8.86 3.23
N ILE A 134 22.52 10.19 3.23
CA ILE A 134 23.55 11.21 3.15
C ILE A 134 24.46 11.16 4.39
N GLY A 135 23.90 10.85 5.56
CA GLY A 135 24.68 10.70 6.80
C GLY A 135 25.65 9.52 6.82
N GLU A 136 25.42 8.50 5.96
CA GLU A 136 26.26 7.31 5.83
C GLU A 136 27.29 7.41 4.70
N MET A 137 27.21 8.40 3.79
CA MET A 137 28.16 8.67 2.71
C MET A 137 29.29 9.58 3.11
#